data_dccd80e1322395e69f5a760b3ef7d6ba
#
_entry.id   dccd80e1322395e69f5a760b3ef7d6ba
#
_cell.length_a   1.000
_cell.length_b   1.000
_cell.length_c   1.000
_cell.angle_alpha   90.00
_cell.angle_beta   90.00
_cell.angle_gamma   90.00
#
_symmetry.space_group_name_H-M   'P 1'
#
loop_
_entity.id
_entity.type
_entity.pdbx_description
1 polymer ?
#
loop_
_entity_poly.entity_id
_entity_poly.type
_entity_poly.pdbx_seq_one_letter_code
_entity_poly.pdbx_strand_id
1 'polypeptide(L)'
;MTLFEKVSKYADADIAMPVRKTEKSAGYDMVAAEDYIIPSIWVMFQEAKEIWPVGETEFVTMEQMAKFTKETGCKPTLVSTGMKCKLDQGEWLQLSVRSSSPLKYWLMLGNSIGVIDADYYNNPDNEGEIFFQIYNLSPFNIQIKKGEAIGQAIILPYAVTDDDAACGERTGGFGSTSK
;
A
#
# COMPACT_ATOMS: atom_id res chain seq x y z
N MET A 1 9.14 14.78 15.99
CA MET A 1 7.73 15.24 15.89
C MET A 1 7.13 14.57 14.68
N THR A 2 6.17 13.72 14.91
CA THR A 2 5.48 12.93 13.87
C THR A 2 4.46 13.79 13.13
N LEU A 3 4.48 13.76 11.80
CA LEU A 3 3.55 14.55 10.97
C LEU A 3 3.36 13.93 9.57
N PHE A 4 2.22 14.23 8.95
CA PHE A 4 1.97 13.94 7.54
C PHE A 4 2.27 15.17 6.68
N GLU A 5 2.82 14.93 5.49
CA GLU A 5 3.11 15.94 4.48
C GLU A 5 2.69 15.42 3.09
N LYS A 6 2.39 16.32 2.17
CA LYS A 6 2.23 15.95 0.76
C LYS A 6 3.60 15.71 0.13
N VAL A 7 3.70 14.71 -0.74
CA VAL A 7 4.89 14.59 -1.61
C VAL A 7 4.90 15.68 -2.67
N SER A 8 6.06 16.00 -3.23
CA SER A 8 6.24 17.13 -4.16
C SER A 8 5.28 17.07 -5.35
N LYS A 9 5.02 15.88 -5.89
CA LYS A 9 4.05 15.65 -6.99
C LYS A 9 2.66 16.23 -6.69
N TYR A 10 2.27 16.27 -5.42
CA TYR A 10 0.93 16.68 -4.97
C TYR A 10 0.93 17.94 -4.10
N ALA A 11 2.03 18.71 -4.07
CA ALA A 11 2.18 19.89 -3.21
C ALA A 11 1.00 20.87 -3.35
N ASP A 12 0.60 21.16 -4.58
CA ASP A 12 -0.49 22.08 -4.91
C ASP A 12 -1.83 21.38 -5.16
N ALA A 13 -1.88 20.04 -5.02
CA ALA A 13 -3.10 19.29 -5.26
C ALA A 13 -4.10 19.45 -4.09
N ASP A 14 -5.38 19.58 -4.42
CA ASP A 14 -6.46 19.53 -3.44
C ASP A 14 -6.69 18.06 -3.01
N ILE A 15 -5.90 17.64 -2.01
CA ILE A 15 -6.00 16.35 -1.33
C ILE A 15 -6.13 16.63 0.16
N ALA A 16 -7.14 16.04 0.81
CA ALA A 16 -7.35 16.20 2.23
C ALA A 16 -6.19 15.56 3.03
N MET A 17 -5.67 16.30 4.00
CA MET A 17 -4.68 15.75 4.94
C MET A 17 -5.31 14.62 5.78
N PRO A 18 -4.52 13.60 6.15
CA PRO A 18 -5.01 12.53 7.02
C PRO A 18 -5.51 13.07 8.36
N VAL A 19 -6.72 12.67 8.76
CA VAL A 19 -7.34 13.13 10.00
C VAL A 19 -8.03 11.99 10.75
N ARG A 20 -7.99 12.05 12.08
CA ARG A 20 -8.82 11.21 12.93
C ARG A 20 -10.23 11.80 13.01
N LYS A 21 -11.27 11.00 12.82
CA LYS A 21 -12.65 11.48 12.78
C LYS A 21 -13.25 11.72 14.16
N THR A 22 -12.73 11.07 15.19
CA THR A 22 -13.20 11.23 16.57
C THR A 22 -12.03 11.33 17.55
N GLU A 23 -12.26 11.91 18.72
CA GLU A 23 -11.25 12.10 19.75
C GLU A 23 -10.55 10.79 20.16
N LYS A 24 -11.29 9.69 20.20
CA LYS A 24 -10.81 8.38 20.66
C LYS A 24 -10.46 7.41 19.52
N SER A 25 -10.56 7.82 18.25
CA SER A 25 -10.11 6.98 17.14
C SER A 25 -8.59 6.95 17.07
N ALA A 26 -7.99 5.79 16.78
CA ALA A 26 -6.56 5.65 16.58
C ALA A 26 -6.15 5.98 15.13
N GLY A 27 -7.02 5.64 14.16
CA GLY A 27 -6.70 5.72 12.74
C GLY A 27 -6.92 7.11 12.14
N TYR A 28 -5.96 7.53 11.33
CA TYR A 28 -6.05 8.66 10.43
C TYR A 28 -6.62 8.19 9.10
N ASP A 29 -7.77 8.72 8.69
CA ASP A 29 -8.35 8.37 7.39
C ASP A 29 -7.43 8.82 6.24
N MET A 30 -7.16 7.90 5.30
CA MET A 30 -6.36 8.12 4.10
C MET A 30 -7.27 8.09 2.88
N VAL A 31 -7.04 9.02 1.95
CA VAL A 31 -7.84 9.14 0.73
C VAL A 31 -7.01 8.86 -0.52
N ALA A 32 -7.66 8.50 -1.62
CA ALA A 32 -7.02 8.36 -2.91
C ALA A 32 -6.61 9.73 -3.46
N ALA A 33 -5.37 9.87 -3.92
CA ALA A 33 -4.85 11.10 -4.51
C ALA A 33 -5.39 11.38 -5.91
N GLU A 34 -5.80 10.34 -6.63
CA GLU A 34 -6.27 10.36 -8.01
C GLU A 34 -7.45 9.39 -8.17
N ASP A 35 -8.08 9.38 -9.36
CA ASP A 35 -9.07 8.36 -9.73
C ASP A 35 -8.36 7.05 -10.05
N TYR A 36 -8.90 5.94 -9.58
CA TYR A 36 -8.39 4.58 -9.84
C TYR A 36 -9.50 3.66 -10.31
N ILE A 37 -9.15 2.72 -11.19
CA ILE A 37 -9.95 1.51 -11.43
C ILE A 37 -9.21 0.36 -10.76
N ILE A 38 -9.88 -0.32 -9.84
CA ILE A 38 -9.38 -1.52 -9.19
C ILE A 38 -9.99 -2.71 -9.93
N PRO A 39 -9.24 -3.39 -10.80
CA PRO A 39 -9.78 -4.49 -11.58
C PRO A 39 -10.19 -5.65 -10.67
N SER A 40 -11.24 -6.37 -11.07
CA SER A 40 -11.61 -7.62 -10.43
C SER A 40 -10.48 -8.64 -10.56
N ILE A 41 -10.12 -9.32 -9.47
CA ILE A 41 -9.13 -10.39 -9.49
C ILE A 41 -9.52 -11.52 -10.46
N TRP A 42 -10.83 -11.77 -10.64
CA TRP A 42 -11.34 -12.77 -11.56
C TRP A 42 -11.07 -12.41 -13.03
N VAL A 43 -11.26 -11.13 -13.39
CA VAL A 43 -10.95 -10.60 -14.73
C VAL A 43 -9.44 -10.67 -14.96
N MET A 44 -8.63 -10.20 -13.98
CA MET A 44 -7.18 -10.24 -14.08
C MET A 44 -6.64 -11.66 -14.33
N PHE A 45 -7.14 -12.67 -13.62
CA PHE A 45 -6.72 -14.04 -13.81
C PHE A 45 -7.17 -14.63 -15.15
N GLN A 46 -8.33 -14.25 -15.67
CA GLN A 46 -8.76 -14.66 -17.00
C GLN A 46 -7.84 -14.09 -18.07
N GLU A 47 -7.55 -12.79 -18.04
CA GLU A 47 -6.63 -12.13 -18.95
C GLU A 47 -5.20 -12.68 -18.84
N ALA A 48 -4.73 -12.94 -17.63
CA ALA A 48 -3.41 -13.50 -17.40
C ALA A 48 -3.21 -14.90 -17.99
N LYS A 49 -4.24 -15.74 -18.02
CA LYS A 49 -4.19 -17.08 -18.63
C LYS A 49 -4.02 -17.04 -20.15
N GLU A 50 -4.48 -15.98 -20.81
CA GLU A 50 -4.30 -15.78 -22.26
C GLU A 50 -2.82 -15.52 -22.58
N ILE A 51 -2.14 -14.77 -21.70
CA ILE A 51 -0.73 -14.38 -21.85
C ILE A 51 0.21 -15.48 -21.35
N TRP A 52 -0.15 -16.11 -20.24
CA TRP A 52 0.61 -17.16 -19.58
C TRP A 52 -0.27 -18.39 -19.39
N PRO A 53 -0.32 -19.29 -20.37
CA PRO A 53 -1.10 -20.52 -20.24
C PRO A 53 -0.51 -21.33 -19.06
N VAL A 54 -1.27 -21.41 -18.00
CA VAL A 54 -0.94 -22.24 -16.85
C VAL A 54 -1.14 -23.69 -17.32
N GLY A 55 -0.02 -24.38 -17.60
CA GLY A 55 -0.05 -25.82 -17.81
C GLY A 55 -0.48 -26.55 -16.52
N GLU A 56 -0.63 -27.86 -16.59
CA GLU A 56 -1.00 -28.72 -15.45
C GLU A 56 0.11 -28.81 -14.36
N THR A 57 0.85 -27.71 -14.12
CA THR A 57 1.89 -27.68 -13.07
C THR A 57 1.22 -27.45 -11.73
N GLU A 58 1.35 -28.42 -10.83
CA GLU A 58 0.85 -28.33 -9.46
C GLU A 58 1.55 -27.24 -8.64
N PHE A 59 2.78 -26.88 -9.00
CA PHE A 59 3.63 -25.95 -8.25
C PHE A 59 4.41 -25.01 -9.17
N VAL A 60 4.59 -23.76 -8.72
CA VAL A 60 5.47 -22.77 -9.35
C VAL A 60 6.45 -22.22 -8.31
N THR A 61 7.64 -21.88 -8.75
CA THR A 61 8.64 -21.22 -7.89
C THR A 61 8.30 -19.75 -7.69
N MET A 62 8.89 -19.13 -6.67
CA MET A 62 8.77 -17.68 -6.45
C MET A 62 9.26 -16.84 -7.64
N GLU A 63 10.35 -17.30 -8.30
CA GLU A 63 10.88 -16.66 -9.50
C GLU A 63 9.87 -16.72 -10.68
N GLN A 64 9.26 -17.89 -10.88
CA GLN A 64 8.20 -18.05 -11.90
C GLN A 64 6.99 -17.18 -11.60
N MET A 65 6.58 -17.06 -10.33
CA MET A 65 5.51 -16.15 -9.93
C MET A 65 5.87 -14.69 -10.14
N ALA A 66 7.10 -14.27 -9.83
CA ALA A 66 7.55 -12.91 -10.09
C ALA A 66 7.54 -12.60 -11.61
N LYS A 67 7.98 -13.57 -12.43
CA LYS A 67 7.94 -13.47 -13.89
C LYS A 67 6.49 -13.36 -14.41
N PHE A 68 5.60 -14.24 -13.94
CA PHE A 68 4.16 -14.19 -14.25
C PHE A 68 3.58 -12.80 -13.94
N THR A 69 3.79 -12.30 -12.73
CA THR A 69 3.30 -10.98 -12.31
C THR A 69 3.83 -9.85 -13.21
N LYS A 70 5.11 -9.93 -13.59
CA LYS A 70 5.75 -8.93 -14.47
C LYS A 70 5.17 -8.95 -15.87
N GLU A 71 4.93 -10.12 -16.45
CA GLU A 71 4.49 -10.28 -17.83
C GLU A 71 2.99 -10.05 -18.00
N THR A 72 2.18 -10.45 -17.02
CA THR A 72 0.73 -10.33 -17.09
C THR A 72 0.17 -9.05 -16.45
N GLY A 73 0.95 -8.40 -15.57
CA GLY A 73 0.44 -7.31 -14.75
C GLY A 73 -0.55 -7.73 -13.65
N CYS A 74 -0.74 -9.05 -13.43
CA CYS A 74 -1.65 -9.59 -12.43
C CYS A 74 -1.12 -9.36 -11.00
N LYS A 75 -1.44 -8.21 -10.42
CA LYS A 75 -0.97 -7.76 -9.10
C LYS A 75 -1.97 -6.80 -8.45
N PRO A 76 -1.87 -6.54 -7.13
CA PRO A 76 -2.70 -5.50 -6.50
C PRO A 76 -2.49 -4.14 -7.15
N THR A 77 -3.55 -3.33 -7.17
CA THR A 77 -3.44 -1.93 -7.59
C THR A 77 -2.77 -1.12 -6.48
N LEU A 78 -1.72 -0.40 -6.81
CA LEU A 78 -1.10 0.58 -5.90
C LEU A 78 -1.88 1.89 -5.97
N VAL A 79 -2.65 2.18 -4.93
CA VAL A 79 -3.44 3.42 -4.81
C VAL A 79 -2.62 4.44 -4.04
N SER A 80 -2.23 5.51 -4.71
CA SER A 80 -1.49 6.63 -4.14
C SER A 80 -2.36 7.42 -3.16
N THR A 81 -1.77 7.85 -2.06
CA THR A 81 -2.39 8.81 -1.13
C THR A 81 -1.89 10.24 -1.35
N GLY A 82 -0.79 10.40 -2.07
CA GLY A 82 -0.08 11.68 -2.22
C GLY A 82 0.58 12.16 -0.92
N MET A 83 0.62 11.32 0.11
CA MET A 83 1.13 11.66 1.44
C MET A 83 2.38 10.86 1.77
N LYS A 84 3.26 11.48 2.56
CA LYS A 84 4.36 10.84 3.28
C LYS A 84 4.22 11.12 4.76
N CYS A 85 4.85 10.31 5.62
CA CYS A 85 4.77 10.47 7.07
C CYS A 85 6.17 10.52 7.67
N LYS A 86 6.50 11.64 8.32
CA LYS A 86 7.67 11.72 9.19
C LYS A 86 7.29 11.10 10.53
N LEU A 87 8.01 10.07 10.94
CA LEU A 87 7.84 9.37 12.21
C LEU A 87 8.98 9.69 13.16
N ASP A 88 8.72 9.69 14.45
CA ASP A 88 9.78 9.77 15.46
C ASP A 88 10.47 8.40 15.59
N GLN A 89 11.67 8.40 16.18
CA GLN A 89 12.40 7.15 16.43
C GLN A 89 11.58 6.22 17.35
N GLY A 90 11.53 4.94 17.01
CA GLY A 90 10.75 3.94 17.74
C GLY A 90 9.27 3.91 17.37
N GLU A 91 8.87 4.63 16.31
CA GLU A 91 7.53 4.59 15.73
C GLU A 91 7.53 3.97 14.34
N TRP A 92 6.40 3.36 13.99
CA TRP A 92 6.08 2.92 12.64
C TRP A 92 4.63 3.23 12.32
N LEU A 93 4.30 3.33 11.03
CA LEU A 93 2.94 3.59 10.58
C LEU A 93 2.33 2.31 10.04
N GLN A 94 1.26 1.84 10.68
CA GLN A 94 0.45 0.73 10.21
C GLN A 94 -0.61 1.23 9.25
N LEU A 95 -0.68 0.61 8.07
CA LEU A 95 -1.79 0.82 7.13
C LEU A 95 -2.77 -0.35 7.19
N SER A 96 -4.06 -0.03 7.18
CA SER A 96 -5.14 -1.01 7.06
C SER A 96 -6.29 -0.44 6.23
N VAL A 97 -7.06 -1.30 5.57
CA VAL A 97 -8.33 -0.86 4.98
C VAL A 97 -9.34 -0.52 6.07
N ARG A 98 -10.34 0.29 5.74
CA ARG A 98 -11.45 0.57 6.66
C ARG A 98 -12.35 -0.67 6.78
N SER A 99 -13.04 -0.80 7.91
CA SER A 99 -13.96 -1.92 8.15
C SER A 99 -15.04 -2.10 7.07
N SER A 100 -15.45 -1.02 6.42
CA SER A 100 -16.41 -1.07 5.31
C SER A 100 -15.82 -1.62 4.01
N SER A 101 -14.51 -1.56 3.82
CA SER A 101 -13.87 -1.96 2.56
C SER A 101 -14.07 -3.44 2.24
N PRO A 102 -13.73 -4.40 3.11
CA PRO A 102 -14.02 -5.80 2.86
C PRO A 102 -15.51 -6.12 2.97
N LEU A 103 -16.22 -5.49 3.93
CA LEU A 103 -17.61 -5.83 4.23
C LEU A 103 -18.60 -5.41 3.13
N LYS A 104 -18.36 -4.25 2.49
CA LYS A 104 -19.30 -3.68 1.51
C LYS A 104 -18.77 -3.72 0.07
N TYR A 105 -17.46 -3.65 -0.09
CA TYR A 105 -16.84 -3.43 -1.41
C TYR A 105 -15.92 -4.57 -1.84
N TRP A 106 -15.70 -5.59 -1.00
CA TRP A 106 -14.79 -6.69 -1.30
C TRP A 106 -13.35 -6.25 -1.61
N LEU A 107 -12.97 -5.07 -1.09
CA LEU A 107 -11.62 -4.53 -1.23
C LEU A 107 -10.76 -4.95 -0.03
N MET A 108 -9.58 -5.49 -0.32
CA MET A 108 -8.64 -5.96 0.70
C MET A 108 -7.24 -5.39 0.45
N LEU A 109 -6.49 -5.19 1.53
CA LEU A 109 -5.08 -4.84 1.45
C LEU A 109 -4.26 -6.11 1.12
N GLY A 110 -3.46 -6.05 0.05
CA GLY A 110 -2.73 -7.21 -0.46
C GLY A 110 -1.70 -7.79 0.51
N ASN A 111 -1.11 -6.95 1.35
CA ASN A 111 -0.16 -7.33 2.39
C ASN A 111 -0.77 -7.44 3.80
N SER A 112 -2.09 -7.56 3.91
CA SER A 112 -2.87 -7.60 5.17
C SER A 112 -2.74 -6.33 5.99
N ILE A 113 -1.52 -5.93 6.35
CA ILE A 113 -1.13 -4.66 6.95
C ILE A 113 0.03 -4.07 6.15
N GLY A 114 -0.02 -2.77 5.86
CA GLY A 114 1.13 -2.05 5.36
C GLY A 114 2.02 -1.61 6.52
N VAL A 115 3.32 -1.80 6.39
CA VAL A 115 4.33 -1.35 7.35
C VAL A 115 5.12 -0.22 6.70
N ILE A 116 5.07 0.96 7.30
CA ILE A 116 5.85 2.12 6.87
C ILE A 116 6.83 2.44 8.01
N ASP A 117 8.10 2.26 7.75
CA ASP A 117 9.18 2.51 8.69
C ASP A 117 9.56 4.00 8.71
N ALA A 118 10.18 4.46 9.80
CA ALA A 118 10.57 5.86 9.95
C ALA A 118 11.58 6.32 8.88
N ASP A 119 12.46 5.43 8.44
CA ASP A 119 13.47 5.68 7.40
C ASP A 119 12.91 5.67 5.97
N TYR A 120 11.61 5.34 5.78
CA TYR A 120 10.95 5.44 4.49
C TYR A 120 10.67 6.89 4.06
N TYR A 121 10.57 7.81 5.02
CA TYR A 121 10.35 9.22 4.77
C TYR A 121 11.49 9.84 3.96
N ASN A 122 11.13 10.55 2.88
CA ASN A 122 12.07 11.20 1.96
C ASN A 122 13.08 10.25 1.27
N ASN A 123 12.73 8.96 1.11
CA ASN A 123 13.60 8.08 0.33
C ASN A 123 13.73 8.57 -1.13
N PRO A 124 14.85 8.26 -1.82
CA PRO A 124 15.17 8.85 -3.13
C PRO A 124 14.24 8.40 -4.27
N ASP A 125 13.54 7.26 -4.12
CA ASP A 125 12.72 6.72 -5.22
C ASP A 125 11.37 7.44 -5.36
N ASN A 126 10.70 7.73 -4.23
CA ASN A 126 9.34 8.28 -4.23
C ASN A 126 9.03 9.23 -3.07
N GLU A 127 10.04 9.81 -2.44
CA GLU A 127 9.92 10.71 -1.28
C GLU A 127 9.27 10.07 -0.04
N GLY A 128 9.09 8.76 -0.01
CA GLY A 128 8.33 8.07 1.04
C GLY A 128 6.82 8.14 0.85
N GLU A 129 6.35 8.27 -0.39
CA GLU A 129 4.92 8.27 -0.70
C GLU A 129 4.24 6.98 -0.23
N ILE A 130 3.13 7.15 0.48
CA ILE A 130 2.33 6.07 1.04
C ILE A 130 1.34 5.57 -0.01
N PHE A 131 1.39 4.26 -0.30
CA PHE A 131 0.48 3.57 -1.19
C PHE A 131 -0.28 2.48 -0.45
N PHE A 132 -1.54 2.28 -0.86
CA PHE A 132 -2.32 1.11 -0.47
C PHE A 132 -2.31 0.08 -1.60
N GLN A 133 -1.87 -1.15 -1.30
CA GLN A 133 -1.90 -2.28 -2.24
C GLN A 133 -3.28 -2.94 -2.17
N ILE A 134 -4.18 -2.63 -3.09
CA ILE A 134 -5.58 -3.06 -2.99
C ILE A 134 -5.88 -4.16 -4.00
N TYR A 135 -6.40 -5.29 -3.50
CA TYR A 135 -7.10 -6.31 -4.28
C TYR A 135 -8.61 -6.06 -4.27
N ASN A 136 -9.23 -6.28 -5.40
CA ASN A 136 -10.67 -6.30 -5.55
C ASN A 136 -11.13 -7.76 -5.75
N LEU A 137 -11.74 -8.33 -4.73
CA LEU A 137 -12.24 -9.70 -4.73
C LEU A 137 -13.67 -9.82 -5.28
N SER A 138 -14.32 -8.71 -5.65
CA SER A 138 -15.63 -8.71 -6.27
C SER A 138 -15.57 -9.14 -7.74
N PRO A 139 -16.67 -9.58 -8.36
CA PRO A 139 -16.69 -9.94 -9.77
C PRO A 139 -16.67 -8.72 -10.72
N PHE A 140 -16.69 -7.48 -10.21
CA PHE A 140 -16.78 -6.25 -10.98
C PHE A 140 -15.54 -5.37 -10.78
N ASN A 141 -15.12 -4.65 -11.81
CA ASN A 141 -14.15 -3.57 -11.64
C ASN A 141 -14.76 -2.46 -10.79
N ILE A 142 -14.00 -1.97 -9.81
CA ILE A 142 -14.46 -0.91 -8.90
C ILE A 142 -13.71 0.37 -9.22
N GLN A 143 -14.44 1.47 -9.37
CA GLN A 143 -13.87 2.79 -9.48
C GLN A 143 -13.75 3.43 -8.10
N ILE A 144 -12.54 3.92 -7.76
CA ILE A 144 -12.28 4.78 -6.61
C ILE A 144 -12.02 6.17 -7.17
N LYS A 145 -12.74 7.16 -6.66
CA LYS A 145 -12.55 8.56 -7.04
C LYS A 145 -11.51 9.25 -6.15
N LYS A 146 -10.81 10.24 -6.70
CA LYS A 146 -9.99 11.14 -5.92
C LYS A 146 -10.75 11.66 -4.70
N GLY A 147 -10.10 11.61 -3.52
CA GLY A 147 -10.69 12.03 -2.25
C GLY A 147 -11.55 10.98 -1.55
N GLU A 148 -11.85 9.85 -2.17
CA GLU A 148 -12.52 8.74 -1.48
C GLU A 148 -11.59 8.04 -0.49
N ALA A 149 -12.13 7.69 0.68
CA ALA A 149 -11.37 7.05 1.74
C ALA A 149 -11.06 5.59 1.39
N ILE A 150 -9.79 5.26 1.26
CA ILE A 150 -9.27 3.94 0.87
C ILE A 150 -8.77 3.10 2.05
N GLY A 151 -8.43 3.74 3.16
CA GLY A 151 -7.89 3.06 4.34
C GLY A 151 -7.68 4.01 5.49
N GLN A 152 -6.91 3.54 6.45
CA GLN A 152 -6.49 4.31 7.62
C GLN A 152 -5.04 4.00 7.96
N ALA A 153 -4.38 4.96 8.59
CA ALA A 153 -3.02 4.85 9.10
C ALA A 153 -3.03 5.02 10.63
N ILE A 154 -2.28 4.17 11.33
CA ILE A 154 -2.18 4.20 12.80
C ILE A 154 -0.70 4.29 13.16
N ILE A 155 -0.31 5.27 13.99
CA ILE A 155 1.04 5.41 14.50
C ILE A 155 1.19 4.50 15.72
N LEU A 156 2.19 3.63 15.70
CA LEU A 156 2.44 2.64 16.74
C LEU A 156 3.90 2.65 17.16
N PRO A 157 4.22 2.43 18.46
CA PRO A 157 5.57 2.19 18.90
C PRO A 157 6.01 0.75 18.56
N TYR A 158 7.33 0.54 18.46
CA TYR A 158 7.92 -0.79 18.38
C TYR A 158 9.10 -0.93 19.30
N ALA A 159 9.43 -2.16 19.64
CA ALA A 159 10.64 -2.51 20.40
C ALA A 159 11.60 -3.30 19.50
N VAL A 160 12.88 -3.23 19.81
CA VAL A 160 13.94 -4.05 19.22
C VAL A 160 14.46 -5.06 20.25
N THR A 161 15.14 -6.10 19.80
CA THR A 161 15.80 -7.06 20.69
C THR A 161 17.08 -6.47 21.29
N ASP A 162 17.52 -7.00 22.43
CA ASP A 162 18.72 -6.50 23.12
C ASP A 162 20.01 -6.69 22.28
N ASP A 163 20.01 -7.63 21.34
CA ASP A 163 21.10 -7.95 20.43
C ASP A 163 20.91 -7.35 19.03
N ASP A 164 19.99 -6.39 18.87
CA ASP A 164 19.77 -5.75 17.58
C ASP A 164 21.03 -5.04 17.09
N ALA A 165 21.43 -5.35 15.85
CA ALA A 165 22.62 -4.82 15.21
C ALA A 165 22.32 -4.20 13.83
N ALA A 166 21.07 -3.80 13.58
CA ALA A 166 20.67 -3.18 12.33
C ALA A 166 21.41 -1.86 12.10
N CYS A 167 22.19 -1.77 10.99
CA CYS A 167 22.99 -0.59 10.65
C CYS A 167 22.87 -0.17 9.18
N GLY A 168 21.95 -0.80 8.43
CA GLY A 168 21.74 -0.51 7.00
C GLY A 168 20.98 0.81 6.81
N GLU A 169 21.26 1.50 5.71
CA GLU A 169 20.48 2.65 5.24
C GLU A 169 19.45 2.20 4.19
N ARG A 170 18.24 2.75 4.27
CA ARG A 170 17.21 2.50 3.27
C ARG A 170 17.50 3.27 1.99
N THR A 171 17.51 2.57 0.85
CA THR A 171 17.73 3.16 -0.48
C THR A 171 16.47 3.22 -1.34
N GLY A 172 15.34 2.67 -0.87
CA GLY A 172 14.07 2.68 -1.62
C GLY A 172 12.94 1.96 -0.89
N GLY A 173 11.86 1.61 -1.61
CA GLY A 173 10.67 0.94 -1.09
C GLY A 173 10.37 -0.40 -1.75
N PHE A 174 9.26 -1.03 -1.35
CA PHE A 174 8.70 -2.26 -1.95
C PHE A 174 9.70 -3.41 -2.16
N GLY A 175 10.56 -3.67 -1.17
CA GLY A 175 11.52 -4.78 -1.16
C GLY A 175 12.91 -4.44 -1.70
N SER A 176 13.24 -3.17 -1.90
CA SER A 176 14.58 -2.73 -2.33
C SER A 176 15.69 -2.98 -1.29
N THR A 177 15.35 -3.29 -0.05
CA THR A 177 16.29 -3.60 1.05
C THR A 177 16.83 -5.03 1.01
N SER A 178 16.37 -5.87 0.07
CA SER A 178 16.75 -7.30 -0.04
C SER A 178 17.86 -7.54 -1.09
N LYS A 179 18.81 -6.60 -1.24
CA LYS A 179 19.98 -6.79 -2.11
C LYS A 179 21.20 -7.14 -1.31
#